data_f9dd3035097ecac7ff002b428ccdeff2
#
_entry.id   f9dd3035097ecac7ff002b428ccdeff2
#
_cell.length_a   1.000
_cell.length_b   1.000
_cell.length_c   1.000
_cell.angle_alpha   90.00
_cell.angle_beta   90.00
_cell.angle_gamma   90.00
#
_symmetry.space_group_name_H-M   'P 1'
#
loop_
_entity.id
_entity.type
_entity.pdbx_description
1 polymer ?
#
loop_
_entity_poly.entity_id
_entity_poly.type
_entity_poly.pdbx_seq_one_letter_code
_entity_poly.pdbx_strand_id
1 'polypeptide(L)'
;MREKKNIKLDIVNLLDEIQNGKYSNIQMNYYFSQNEYSKKEREFITNIVNITLKNLIFVDYMLGQTVRNIQKRKIKQLLRISAAQILFMDSDNAGVVYEAGEISKIINKHQTGFVNATLQAIIKNKEEIINAIPEDKKEGIVNSYPQWFVNKLKTDYPDDYLAIMKAYKKRSYLSVRYNSKKLSKDDFEKILSEIKSEVLFSADEVYYLSNGNILATEEYKRGDIIIQDASSYIAVKNLDVSEKDTVLDACAAPGGKSLAILQTFSPKLLLATDIHEHKIEVMKKMKEKYGYDNFEVKLNDATKIENLNMKFDKILLDVPCSGLGVLRKKPEKIYNMTSDDIKNLKKLQKKIFDSAYSCLNDEGVILYSTCTFTKNENTNNLQYFLEKYDDLKVEEIKIPENVITNKDEFGGTY
;
A
#
# COMPACT_ATOMS: atom_id res chain seq x y z
N MET A 1 -3.58 -2.56 39.14
CA MET A 1 -4.12 -3.74 38.43
C MET A 1 -4.01 -3.43 36.93
N ARG A 2 -3.22 -4.17 36.15
CA ARG A 2 -3.26 -4.04 34.69
C ARG A 2 -4.65 -4.44 34.22
N GLU A 3 -5.35 -3.56 33.50
CA GLU A 3 -6.63 -3.90 32.88
C GLU A 3 -6.44 -5.17 32.04
N LYS A 4 -7.37 -6.10 32.15
CA LYS A 4 -7.31 -7.36 31.41
C LYS A 4 -7.37 -7.06 29.94
N LYS A 5 -6.26 -7.26 29.24
CA LYS A 5 -6.10 -7.03 27.80
C LYS A 5 -7.25 -7.70 27.03
N ASN A 6 -7.97 -6.91 26.24
CA ASN A 6 -9.07 -7.41 25.42
C ASN A 6 -8.79 -7.18 23.94
N ILE A 7 -8.21 -8.19 23.29
CA ILE A 7 -7.78 -8.15 21.90
C ILE A 7 -8.91 -7.71 20.96
N LYS A 8 -10.13 -8.19 21.17
CA LYS A 8 -11.25 -7.86 20.28
C LYS A 8 -11.69 -6.39 20.42
N LEU A 9 -11.62 -5.83 21.63
CA LEU A 9 -11.85 -4.40 21.85
C LEU A 9 -10.76 -3.54 21.21
N ASP A 10 -9.50 -4.01 21.25
CA ASP A 10 -8.38 -3.34 20.59
C ASP A 10 -8.58 -3.33 19.06
N ILE A 11 -9.04 -4.46 18.49
CA ILE A 11 -9.38 -4.53 17.06
C ILE A 11 -10.52 -3.57 16.70
N VAL A 12 -11.56 -3.45 17.55
CA VAL A 12 -12.65 -2.48 17.34
C VAL A 12 -12.12 -1.05 17.30
N ASN A 13 -11.26 -0.69 18.26
CA ASN A 13 -10.66 0.65 18.32
C ASN A 13 -9.73 0.90 17.10
N LEU A 14 -8.92 -0.08 16.74
CA LEU A 14 -8.03 -0.01 15.59
C LEU A 14 -8.80 0.19 14.27
N LEU A 15 -9.86 -0.58 14.04
CA LEU A 15 -10.70 -0.43 12.85
C LEU A 15 -11.41 0.93 12.84
N ASP A 16 -11.80 1.42 14.01
CA ASP A 16 -12.41 2.72 14.16
C ASP A 16 -11.46 3.86 13.74
N GLU A 17 -10.20 3.78 14.12
CA GLU A 17 -9.16 4.74 13.73
C GLU A 17 -8.85 4.68 12.23
N ILE A 18 -8.78 3.47 11.64
CA ILE A 18 -8.57 3.28 10.21
C ILE A 18 -9.72 3.90 9.40
N GLN A 19 -10.96 3.71 9.83
CA GLN A 19 -12.14 4.30 9.19
C GLN A 19 -12.21 5.82 9.32
N ASN A 20 -11.38 6.42 10.19
CA ASN A 20 -11.18 7.88 10.28
C ASN A 20 -10.01 8.40 9.42
N GLY A 21 -9.57 7.63 8.44
CA GLY A 21 -8.54 8.03 7.48
C GLY A 21 -7.12 7.69 7.86
N LYS A 22 -6.90 6.95 8.96
CA LYS A 22 -5.57 6.46 9.29
C LYS A 22 -5.23 5.21 8.47
N TYR A 23 -3.94 5.00 8.16
CA TYR A 23 -3.48 3.82 7.42
C TYR A 23 -3.38 2.59 8.32
N SER A 24 -3.91 1.46 7.85
CA SER A 24 -3.99 0.20 8.60
C SER A 24 -2.63 -0.29 9.09
N ASN A 25 -1.61 -0.28 8.23
CA ASN A 25 -0.27 -0.70 8.58
C ASN A 25 0.39 0.18 9.65
N ILE A 26 0.19 1.50 9.59
CA ILE A 26 0.74 2.45 10.57
C ILE A 26 0.06 2.23 11.92
N GLN A 27 -1.27 2.12 11.92
CA GLN A 27 -2.03 1.93 13.16
C GLN A 27 -1.75 0.57 13.79
N MET A 28 -1.68 -0.51 13.02
CA MET A 28 -1.30 -1.83 13.56
C MET A 28 0.10 -1.79 14.21
N ASN A 29 1.09 -1.18 13.55
CA ASN A 29 2.43 -1.05 14.12
C ASN A 29 2.43 -0.21 15.40
N TYR A 30 1.65 0.87 15.45
CA TYR A 30 1.49 1.68 16.66
C TYR A 30 0.89 0.84 17.80
N TYR A 31 -0.22 0.12 17.56
CA TYR A 31 -0.82 -0.75 18.58
C TYR A 31 0.16 -1.83 19.06
N PHE A 32 0.92 -2.43 18.14
CA PHE A 32 1.91 -3.45 18.49
C PHE A 32 3.12 -2.91 19.26
N SER A 33 3.43 -1.63 19.13
CA SER A 33 4.48 -0.96 19.90
C SER A 33 4.03 -0.53 21.30
N GLN A 34 2.74 -0.24 21.46
CA GLN A 34 2.17 0.21 22.74
C GLN A 34 1.74 -0.95 23.65
N ASN A 35 1.57 -2.15 23.10
CA ASN A 35 1.05 -3.29 23.82
C ASN A 35 1.90 -4.54 23.56
N GLU A 36 2.09 -5.35 24.60
CA GLU A 36 2.75 -6.65 24.48
C GLU A 36 1.77 -7.69 23.91
N TYR A 37 1.82 -7.94 22.60
CA TYR A 37 1.11 -9.03 21.95
C TYR A 37 2.06 -10.16 21.61
N SER A 38 1.65 -11.40 21.90
CA SER A 38 2.33 -12.59 21.38
C SER A 38 2.27 -12.63 19.85
N LYS A 39 3.14 -13.42 19.21
CA LYS A 39 3.13 -13.61 17.76
C LYS A 39 1.75 -14.03 17.23
N LYS A 40 1.10 -15.00 17.90
CA LYS A 40 -0.24 -15.49 17.52
C LYS A 40 -1.31 -14.39 17.62
N GLU A 41 -1.26 -13.57 18.66
CA GLU A 41 -2.19 -12.46 18.82
C GLU A 41 -2.00 -11.38 17.72
N ARG A 42 -0.76 -11.05 17.38
CA ARG A 42 -0.48 -10.12 16.27
C ARG A 42 -0.98 -10.65 14.92
N GLU A 43 -0.77 -11.94 14.66
CA GLU A 43 -1.28 -12.61 13.46
C GLU A 43 -2.81 -12.59 13.43
N PHE A 44 -3.48 -12.86 14.53
CA PHE A 44 -4.94 -12.83 14.65
C PHE A 44 -5.50 -11.42 14.41
N ILE A 45 -4.94 -10.39 15.09
CA ILE A 45 -5.33 -8.98 14.89
C ILE A 45 -5.17 -8.59 13.42
N THR A 46 -4.01 -8.87 12.84
CA THR A 46 -3.69 -8.55 11.45
C THR A 46 -4.67 -9.23 10.49
N ASN A 47 -4.98 -10.50 10.74
CA ASN A 47 -5.88 -11.27 9.89
C ASN A 47 -7.31 -10.72 9.93
N ILE A 48 -7.88 -10.49 11.13
CA ILE A 48 -9.24 -9.94 11.26
C ILE A 48 -9.35 -8.55 10.63
N VAL A 49 -8.41 -7.66 10.91
CA VAL A 49 -8.41 -6.31 10.33
C VAL A 49 -8.37 -6.38 8.81
N ASN A 50 -7.46 -7.16 8.24
CA ASN A 50 -7.33 -7.30 6.79
C ASN A 50 -8.56 -7.93 6.14
N ILE A 51 -9.12 -9.00 6.71
CA ILE A 51 -10.32 -9.65 6.18
C ILE A 51 -11.50 -8.67 6.25
N THR A 52 -11.66 -7.93 7.34
CA THR A 52 -12.74 -6.94 7.48
C THR A 52 -12.57 -5.83 6.44
N LEU A 53 -11.39 -5.24 6.30
CA LEU A 53 -11.13 -4.16 5.35
C LEU A 53 -11.29 -4.64 3.89
N LYS A 54 -10.77 -5.80 3.54
CA LYS A 54 -10.91 -6.35 2.18
C LYS A 54 -12.34 -6.70 1.80
N ASN A 55 -13.24 -6.89 2.77
CA ASN A 55 -14.62 -7.28 2.52
C ASN A 55 -15.64 -6.28 3.10
N LEU A 56 -15.24 -5.04 3.33
CA LEU A 56 -16.02 -4.06 4.06
C LEU A 56 -17.37 -3.73 3.40
N ILE A 57 -17.42 -3.59 2.07
CA ILE A 57 -18.68 -3.29 1.34
C ILE A 57 -19.64 -4.48 1.44
N PHE A 58 -19.12 -5.70 1.27
CA PHE A 58 -19.94 -6.90 1.41
C PHE A 58 -20.47 -7.05 2.84
N VAL A 59 -19.61 -6.87 3.85
CA VAL A 59 -20.01 -6.91 5.26
C VAL A 59 -21.05 -5.83 5.58
N ASP A 60 -20.85 -4.60 5.12
CA ASP A 60 -21.80 -3.51 5.34
C ASP A 60 -23.12 -3.77 4.60
N TYR A 61 -23.11 -4.39 3.42
CA TYR A 61 -24.30 -4.81 2.73
C TYR A 61 -25.07 -5.85 3.54
N MET A 62 -24.41 -6.92 4.02
CA MET A 62 -25.01 -7.95 4.86
C MET A 62 -25.63 -7.36 6.14
N LEU A 63 -24.92 -6.47 6.82
CA LEU A 63 -25.42 -5.75 7.98
C LEU A 63 -26.64 -4.89 7.63
N GLY A 64 -26.61 -4.18 6.52
CA GLY A 64 -27.71 -3.31 6.06
C GLY A 64 -29.00 -4.05 5.72
N GLN A 65 -28.92 -5.35 5.35
CA GLN A 65 -30.09 -6.19 5.13
C GLN A 65 -30.70 -6.72 6.43
N THR A 66 -29.94 -6.75 7.52
CA THR A 66 -30.41 -7.24 8.83
C THR A 66 -30.88 -6.13 9.75
N VAL A 67 -30.36 -4.90 9.60
CA VAL A 67 -30.69 -3.76 10.47
C VAL A 67 -30.76 -2.46 9.69
N ARG A 68 -31.75 -1.59 10.00
CA ARG A 68 -31.95 -0.32 9.29
C ARG A 68 -30.89 0.72 9.59
N ASN A 69 -30.36 0.77 10.83
CA ASN A 69 -29.38 1.77 11.23
C ASN A 69 -28.57 1.29 12.46
N ILE A 70 -27.26 1.54 12.42
CA ILE A 70 -26.33 1.27 13.53
C ILE A 70 -25.77 2.63 13.99
N GLN A 71 -26.41 3.21 15.00
CA GLN A 71 -26.10 4.57 15.48
C GLN A 71 -24.76 4.67 16.23
N LYS A 72 -24.37 3.62 16.97
CA LYS A 72 -23.16 3.62 17.81
C LYS A 72 -21.96 3.17 16.99
N ARG A 73 -21.02 4.08 16.74
CA ARG A 73 -19.85 3.88 15.89
C ARG A 73 -19.02 2.63 16.29
N LYS A 74 -18.64 2.49 17.57
CA LYS A 74 -17.88 1.29 18.03
C LYS A 74 -18.69 0.00 17.92
N ILE A 75 -20.01 0.03 18.11
CA ILE A 75 -20.88 -1.13 17.87
C ILE A 75 -20.89 -1.51 16.38
N LYS A 76 -20.88 -0.52 15.49
CA LYS A 76 -20.75 -0.79 14.06
C LYS A 76 -19.43 -1.49 13.72
N GLN A 77 -18.32 -1.06 14.31
CA GLN A 77 -17.03 -1.75 14.09
C GLN A 77 -17.04 -3.16 14.70
N LEU A 78 -17.61 -3.35 15.87
CA LEU A 78 -17.78 -4.67 16.47
C LEU A 78 -18.59 -5.62 15.57
N LEU A 79 -19.71 -5.15 15.04
CA LEU A 79 -20.53 -5.91 14.10
C LEU A 79 -19.77 -6.24 12.82
N ARG A 80 -19.00 -5.28 12.27
CA ARG A 80 -18.18 -5.49 11.06
C ARG A 80 -17.14 -6.60 11.25
N ILE A 81 -16.35 -6.56 12.35
CA ILE A 81 -15.33 -7.58 12.60
C ILE A 81 -15.94 -8.95 12.89
N SER A 82 -17.07 -9.00 13.61
CA SER A 82 -17.74 -10.25 13.94
C SER A 82 -18.44 -10.86 12.70
N ALA A 83 -19.10 -10.03 11.89
CA ALA A 83 -19.67 -10.48 10.62
C ALA A 83 -18.58 -10.96 9.66
N ALA A 84 -17.43 -10.27 9.58
CA ALA A 84 -16.30 -10.70 8.75
C ALA A 84 -15.74 -12.05 9.21
N GLN A 85 -15.67 -12.31 10.53
CA GLN A 85 -15.28 -13.62 11.05
C GLN A 85 -16.27 -14.72 10.64
N ILE A 86 -17.59 -14.49 10.82
CA ILE A 86 -18.65 -15.44 10.47
C ILE A 86 -18.67 -15.75 8.97
N LEU A 87 -18.43 -14.74 8.12
CA LEU A 87 -18.58 -14.85 6.67
C LEU A 87 -17.33 -15.38 5.95
N PHE A 88 -16.12 -15.12 6.47
CA PHE A 88 -14.86 -15.31 5.73
C PHE A 88 -13.78 -16.06 6.53
N MET A 89 -14.03 -16.43 7.78
CA MET A 89 -13.09 -17.25 8.57
C MET A 89 -13.77 -18.56 8.94
N ASP A 90 -12.98 -19.60 9.05
CA ASP A 90 -13.43 -20.89 9.58
C ASP A 90 -13.47 -20.80 11.11
N SER A 91 -14.49 -20.09 11.62
CA SER A 91 -14.67 -19.78 13.04
C SER A 91 -15.97 -20.42 13.54
N ASP A 92 -15.98 -20.85 14.80
CA ASP A 92 -17.23 -21.22 15.44
C ASP A 92 -18.17 -20.01 15.58
N ASN A 93 -19.26 -20.03 14.82
CA ASN A 93 -20.23 -18.94 14.79
C ASN A 93 -20.81 -18.63 16.19
N ALA A 94 -21.07 -19.66 17.00
CA ALA A 94 -21.62 -19.48 18.35
C ALA A 94 -20.60 -18.75 19.25
N GLY A 95 -19.33 -19.15 19.17
CA GLY A 95 -18.24 -18.48 19.87
C GLY A 95 -18.07 -17.02 19.46
N VAL A 96 -18.14 -16.72 18.15
CA VAL A 96 -18.04 -15.34 17.65
C VAL A 96 -19.20 -14.47 18.18
N VAL A 97 -20.43 -14.97 18.18
CA VAL A 97 -21.60 -14.25 18.69
C VAL A 97 -21.48 -14.02 20.20
N TYR A 98 -21.06 -15.05 20.97
CA TYR A 98 -20.85 -14.94 22.40
C TYR A 98 -19.81 -13.86 22.73
N GLU A 99 -18.63 -13.91 22.10
CA GLU A 99 -17.58 -12.92 22.30
C GLU A 99 -18.03 -11.49 21.93
N ALA A 100 -18.76 -11.35 20.80
CA ALA A 100 -19.31 -10.05 20.42
C ALA A 100 -20.29 -9.51 21.48
N GLY A 101 -21.10 -10.39 22.08
CA GLY A 101 -21.95 -10.05 23.20
C GLY A 101 -21.17 -9.53 24.41
N GLU A 102 -20.09 -10.19 24.80
CA GLU A 102 -19.24 -9.77 25.92
C GLU A 102 -18.56 -8.42 25.66
N ILE A 103 -18.02 -8.21 24.45
CA ILE A 103 -17.42 -6.92 24.05
C ILE A 103 -18.47 -5.81 24.02
N SER A 104 -19.67 -6.11 23.54
CA SER A 104 -20.75 -5.13 23.50
C SER A 104 -21.13 -4.62 24.91
N LYS A 105 -21.07 -5.47 25.94
CA LYS A 105 -21.30 -5.06 27.33
C LYS A 105 -20.28 -4.01 27.79
N ILE A 106 -19.03 -4.13 27.37
CA ILE A 106 -17.97 -3.16 27.67
C ILE A 106 -18.22 -1.84 26.94
N ILE A 107 -18.59 -1.90 25.65
CA ILE A 107 -18.82 -0.71 24.83
C ILE A 107 -20.14 -0.01 25.22
N ASN A 108 -21.23 -0.77 25.28
CA ASN A 108 -22.55 -0.32 25.65
C ASN A 108 -23.45 -1.53 25.96
N LYS A 109 -23.67 -1.83 27.29
CA LYS A 109 -24.42 -2.98 27.73
C LYS A 109 -25.86 -3.06 27.17
N HIS A 110 -26.48 -1.93 26.85
CA HIS A 110 -27.85 -1.89 26.31
C HIS A 110 -27.90 -2.34 24.82
N GLN A 111 -26.77 -2.53 24.16
CA GLN A 111 -26.71 -2.97 22.77
C GLN A 111 -26.43 -4.49 22.63
N THR A 112 -26.26 -5.22 23.72
CA THR A 112 -25.90 -6.66 23.68
C THR A 112 -26.95 -7.51 22.94
N GLY A 113 -28.23 -7.32 23.28
CA GLY A 113 -29.33 -8.00 22.56
C GLY A 113 -29.37 -7.67 21.06
N PHE A 114 -29.15 -6.39 20.73
CA PHE A 114 -29.07 -5.91 19.34
C PHE A 114 -27.90 -6.56 18.58
N VAL A 115 -26.70 -6.60 19.16
CA VAL A 115 -25.52 -7.23 18.54
C VAL A 115 -25.76 -8.71 18.29
N ASN A 116 -26.26 -9.46 19.29
CA ASN A 116 -26.53 -10.88 19.17
C ASN A 116 -27.59 -11.16 18.09
N ALA A 117 -28.72 -10.43 18.12
CA ALA A 117 -29.79 -10.60 17.13
C ALA A 117 -29.31 -10.31 15.69
N THR A 118 -28.49 -9.25 15.51
CA THR A 118 -27.95 -8.90 14.20
C THR A 118 -27.05 -10.00 13.65
N LEU A 119 -26.11 -10.53 14.45
CA LEU A 119 -25.19 -11.57 14.00
C LEU A 119 -25.92 -12.89 13.73
N GLN A 120 -26.91 -13.27 14.56
CA GLN A 120 -27.75 -14.45 14.33
C GLN A 120 -28.58 -14.31 13.03
N ALA A 121 -29.09 -13.11 12.73
CA ALA A 121 -29.82 -12.86 11.49
C ALA A 121 -28.90 -13.02 10.25
N ILE A 122 -27.64 -12.58 10.32
CA ILE A 122 -26.66 -12.83 9.25
C ILE A 122 -26.43 -14.32 9.06
N ILE A 123 -26.19 -15.08 10.14
CA ILE A 123 -25.95 -16.52 10.07
C ILE A 123 -27.13 -17.23 9.42
N LYS A 124 -28.35 -16.89 9.85
CA LYS A 124 -29.58 -17.54 9.39
C LYS A 124 -29.92 -17.22 7.93
N ASN A 125 -29.79 -15.96 7.53
CA ASN A 125 -30.31 -15.46 6.24
C ASN A 125 -29.22 -15.24 5.19
N LYS A 126 -27.98 -15.71 5.42
CA LYS A 126 -26.81 -15.46 4.57
C LYS A 126 -27.11 -15.70 3.08
N GLU A 127 -27.60 -16.88 2.74
CA GLU A 127 -27.83 -17.28 1.35
C GLU A 127 -28.97 -16.46 0.71
N GLU A 128 -30.04 -16.19 1.44
CA GLU A 128 -31.14 -15.35 0.97
C GLU A 128 -30.68 -13.93 0.66
N ILE A 129 -29.89 -13.31 1.55
CA ILE A 129 -29.32 -11.98 1.38
C ILE A 129 -28.40 -11.92 0.15
N ILE A 130 -27.54 -12.94 -0.03
CA ILE A 130 -26.63 -13.02 -1.18
C ILE A 130 -27.41 -13.15 -2.50
N ASN A 131 -28.43 -13.98 -2.53
CA ASN A 131 -29.25 -14.20 -3.71
C ASN A 131 -30.10 -12.97 -4.08
N ALA A 132 -30.45 -12.14 -3.09
CA ALA A 132 -31.19 -10.90 -3.29
C ALA A 132 -30.33 -9.71 -3.74
N ILE A 133 -29.01 -9.87 -3.92
CA ILE A 133 -28.16 -8.78 -4.42
C ILE A 133 -28.57 -8.40 -5.85
N PRO A 134 -28.90 -7.11 -6.11
CA PRO A 134 -29.23 -6.64 -7.46
C PRO A 134 -28.11 -6.96 -8.46
N GLU A 135 -28.45 -7.48 -9.64
CA GLU A 135 -27.46 -7.98 -10.60
C GLU A 135 -26.48 -6.89 -11.07
N ASP A 136 -26.98 -5.64 -11.24
CA ASP A 136 -26.17 -4.47 -11.62
C ASP A 136 -25.13 -4.08 -10.57
N LYS A 137 -25.28 -4.48 -9.31
CA LYS A 137 -24.41 -4.18 -8.18
C LYS A 137 -23.64 -5.40 -7.67
N LYS A 138 -23.98 -6.59 -8.17
CA LYS A 138 -23.51 -7.86 -7.64
C LYS A 138 -21.98 -7.98 -7.64
N GLU A 139 -21.34 -7.63 -8.74
CA GLU A 139 -19.88 -7.70 -8.83
C GLU A 139 -19.18 -6.80 -7.80
N GLY A 140 -19.65 -5.58 -7.64
CA GLY A 140 -19.09 -4.64 -6.68
C GLY A 140 -19.30 -5.10 -5.24
N ILE A 141 -20.53 -5.53 -4.90
CA ILE A 141 -20.86 -5.97 -3.53
C ILE A 141 -20.13 -7.27 -3.20
N VAL A 142 -20.24 -8.31 -4.02
CA VAL A 142 -19.64 -9.63 -3.75
C VAL A 142 -18.11 -9.55 -3.67
N ASN A 143 -17.49 -8.77 -4.54
CA ASN A 143 -16.05 -8.55 -4.52
C ASN A 143 -15.64 -7.42 -3.56
N SER A 144 -16.59 -6.76 -2.91
CA SER A 144 -16.35 -5.67 -1.96
C SER A 144 -15.55 -4.50 -2.54
N TYR A 145 -15.97 -4.03 -3.72
CA TYR A 145 -15.43 -2.84 -4.39
C TYR A 145 -16.55 -1.83 -4.68
N PRO A 146 -16.26 -0.51 -4.57
CA PRO A 146 -17.21 0.52 -5.00
C PRO A 146 -17.54 0.38 -6.50
N GLN A 147 -18.77 0.68 -6.88
CA GLN A 147 -19.21 0.52 -8.28
C GLN A 147 -18.38 1.36 -9.26
N TRP A 148 -17.97 2.58 -8.86
CA TRP A 148 -17.10 3.42 -9.69
C TRP A 148 -15.76 2.74 -10.02
N PHE A 149 -15.20 1.97 -9.09
CA PHE A 149 -13.96 1.23 -9.28
C PHE A 149 -14.14 0.04 -10.22
N VAL A 150 -15.22 -0.71 -10.06
CA VAL A 150 -15.58 -1.81 -10.99
C VAL A 150 -15.75 -1.28 -12.41
N ASN A 151 -16.50 -0.17 -12.56
CA ASN A 151 -16.70 0.46 -13.86
C ASN A 151 -15.38 0.95 -14.46
N LYS A 152 -14.50 1.55 -13.64
CA LYS A 152 -13.17 1.99 -14.06
C LYS A 152 -12.31 0.84 -14.55
N LEU A 153 -12.28 -0.27 -13.82
CA LEU A 153 -11.54 -1.47 -14.24
C LEU A 153 -12.09 -2.04 -15.55
N LYS A 154 -13.42 -2.13 -15.71
CA LYS A 154 -14.05 -2.59 -16.96
C LYS A 154 -13.68 -1.70 -18.15
N THR A 155 -13.55 -0.40 -17.94
CA THR A 155 -13.16 0.54 -18.99
C THR A 155 -11.67 0.44 -19.34
N ASP A 156 -10.81 0.38 -18.33
CA ASP A 156 -9.36 0.39 -18.53
C ASP A 156 -8.81 -0.99 -18.94
N TYR A 157 -9.41 -2.08 -18.43
CA TYR A 157 -8.94 -3.47 -18.57
C TYR A 157 -10.12 -4.43 -18.76
N PRO A 158 -10.86 -4.37 -19.88
CA PRO A 158 -12.08 -5.13 -20.09
C PRO A 158 -11.90 -6.65 -19.97
N ASP A 159 -10.74 -7.15 -20.39
CA ASP A 159 -10.44 -8.58 -20.38
C ASP A 159 -9.90 -9.07 -19.02
N ASP A 160 -9.23 -8.20 -18.25
CA ASP A 160 -8.49 -8.57 -17.04
C ASP A 160 -9.16 -8.10 -15.73
N TYR A 161 -10.21 -7.29 -15.78
CA TYR A 161 -10.76 -6.64 -14.58
C TYR A 161 -11.14 -7.61 -13.46
N LEU A 162 -11.69 -8.79 -13.78
CA LEU A 162 -12.02 -9.81 -12.79
C LEU A 162 -10.75 -10.42 -12.15
N ALA A 163 -9.71 -10.67 -12.97
CA ALA A 163 -8.45 -11.21 -12.48
C ALA A 163 -7.76 -10.21 -11.54
N ILE A 164 -7.78 -8.92 -11.89
CA ILE A 164 -7.24 -7.82 -11.06
C ILE A 164 -7.99 -7.76 -9.72
N MET A 165 -9.33 -7.74 -9.73
CA MET A 165 -10.13 -7.72 -8.50
C MET A 165 -9.84 -8.91 -7.59
N LYS A 166 -9.73 -10.12 -8.16
CA LYS A 166 -9.37 -11.34 -7.41
C LYS A 166 -7.93 -11.28 -6.86
N ALA A 167 -6.98 -10.73 -7.62
CA ALA A 167 -5.59 -10.59 -7.19
C ALA A 167 -5.44 -9.71 -5.94
N TYR A 168 -6.21 -8.64 -5.81
CA TYR A 168 -6.18 -7.77 -4.63
C TYR A 168 -6.73 -8.43 -3.35
N LYS A 169 -7.57 -9.47 -3.49
CA LYS A 169 -8.05 -10.25 -2.33
C LYS A 169 -7.00 -11.21 -1.77
N LYS A 170 -6.01 -11.59 -2.56
CA LYS A 170 -4.96 -12.52 -2.13
C LYS A 170 -4.14 -11.96 -0.97
N ARG A 171 -3.49 -12.86 -0.22
CA ARG A 171 -2.55 -12.49 0.84
C ARG A 171 -1.38 -11.70 0.26
N SER A 172 -0.98 -10.62 0.92
CA SER A 172 0.28 -9.94 0.63
C SER A 172 1.41 -10.63 1.40
N TYR A 173 2.58 -10.72 0.76
CA TYR A 173 3.80 -11.25 1.38
C TYR A 173 4.73 -10.11 1.75
N LEU A 174 5.59 -10.35 2.75
CA LEU A 174 6.68 -9.45 3.06
C LEU A 174 7.72 -9.55 1.95
N SER A 175 8.06 -8.43 1.35
CA SER A 175 9.10 -8.33 0.34
C SER A 175 10.30 -7.57 0.89
N VAL A 176 11.49 -8.13 0.73
CA VAL A 176 12.73 -7.56 1.22
C VAL A 176 13.82 -7.60 0.15
N ARG A 177 14.75 -6.67 0.25
CA ARG A 177 15.99 -6.63 -0.51
C ARG A 177 17.14 -6.49 0.46
N TYR A 178 18.27 -7.11 0.19
CA TYR A 178 19.50 -6.85 0.93
C TYR A 178 20.39 -5.84 0.18
N ASN A 179 21.24 -5.15 0.92
CA ASN A 179 22.24 -4.25 0.37
C ASN A 179 23.48 -5.05 -0.05
N SER A 180 23.63 -5.32 -1.35
CA SER A 180 24.73 -6.13 -1.89
C SER A 180 26.14 -5.53 -1.66
N LYS A 181 26.24 -4.22 -1.33
CA LYS A 181 27.49 -3.59 -0.92
C LYS A 181 27.92 -3.95 0.52
N LYS A 182 27.02 -4.52 1.34
CA LYS A 182 27.25 -4.84 2.77
C LYS A 182 27.01 -6.30 3.12
N LEU A 183 26.18 -7.00 2.38
CA LEU A 183 25.75 -8.37 2.66
C LEU A 183 25.83 -9.19 1.38
N SER A 184 26.53 -10.33 1.41
CA SER A 184 26.55 -11.26 0.28
C SER A 184 25.22 -12.03 0.16
N LYS A 185 24.95 -12.60 -1.01
CA LYS A 185 23.78 -13.45 -1.21
C LYS A 185 23.82 -14.66 -0.29
N ASP A 186 24.97 -15.29 -0.14
CA ASP A 186 25.17 -16.47 0.71
C ASP A 186 24.89 -16.16 2.19
N ASP A 187 25.35 -15.01 2.68
CA ASP A 187 25.06 -14.56 4.06
C ASP A 187 23.56 -14.29 4.22
N PHE A 188 22.91 -13.67 3.23
CA PHE A 188 21.47 -13.44 3.25
C PHE A 188 20.69 -14.78 3.29
N GLU A 189 21.05 -15.74 2.47
CA GLU A 189 20.42 -17.08 2.47
C GLU A 189 20.64 -17.83 3.79
N LYS A 190 21.84 -17.69 4.39
CA LYS A 190 22.14 -18.23 5.71
C LYS A 190 21.24 -17.62 6.79
N ILE A 191 21.08 -16.29 6.80
CA ILE A 191 20.17 -15.60 7.72
C ILE A 191 18.74 -16.15 7.55
N LEU A 192 18.24 -16.28 6.32
CA LEU A 192 16.90 -16.82 6.07
C LEU A 192 16.73 -18.24 6.65
N SER A 193 17.76 -19.09 6.50
CA SER A 193 17.76 -20.45 7.07
C SER A 193 17.70 -20.42 8.60
N GLU A 194 18.52 -19.60 9.24
CA GLU A 194 18.58 -19.47 10.71
C GLU A 194 17.26 -19.00 11.31
N ILE A 195 16.57 -18.06 10.65
CA ILE A 195 15.26 -17.55 11.10
C ILE A 195 14.07 -18.39 10.60
N LYS A 196 14.32 -19.51 9.91
CA LYS A 196 13.29 -20.40 9.32
C LYS A 196 12.29 -19.60 8.44
N SER A 197 12.82 -18.78 7.53
CA SER A 197 12.04 -18.03 6.56
C SER A 197 12.35 -18.52 5.17
N GLU A 198 11.34 -18.99 4.44
CA GLU A 198 11.46 -19.49 3.09
C GLU A 198 11.24 -18.37 2.07
N VAL A 199 11.99 -18.38 0.98
CA VAL A 199 11.72 -17.55 -0.19
C VAL A 199 10.61 -18.22 -0.99
N LEU A 200 9.46 -17.56 -1.07
CA LEU A 200 8.31 -18.06 -1.83
C LEU A 200 8.50 -17.82 -3.34
N PHE A 201 9.02 -16.66 -3.68
CA PHE A 201 9.43 -16.27 -5.03
C PHE A 201 10.29 -15.00 -4.93
N SER A 202 10.97 -14.66 -6.02
CA SER A 202 11.76 -13.44 -6.14
C SER A 202 11.46 -12.75 -7.47
N ALA A 203 11.69 -11.46 -7.50
CA ALA A 203 11.70 -10.67 -8.71
C ALA A 203 12.92 -9.75 -8.64
N ASP A 204 13.88 -10.00 -9.53
CA ASP A 204 15.23 -9.42 -9.44
C ASP A 204 15.87 -9.73 -8.05
N GLU A 205 16.43 -8.73 -7.38
CA GLU A 205 17.03 -8.85 -6.04
C GLU A 205 16.02 -8.63 -4.89
N VAL A 206 14.73 -8.70 -5.17
CA VAL A 206 13.66 -8.58 -4.17
C VAL A 206 13.05 -9.94 -3.90
N TYR A 207 13.07 -10.35 -2.64
CA TYR A 207 12.65 -11.66 -2.16
C TYR A 207 11.35 -11.57 -1.37
N TYR A 208 10.37 -12.40 -1.70
CA TYR A 208 9.09 -12.49 -1.03
C TYR A 208 9.09 -13.65 -0.05
N LEU A 209 8.90 -13.35 1.24
CA LEU A 209 9.14 -14.28 2.34
C LEU A 209 7.85 -14.90 2.88
N SER A 210 7.98 -16.15 3.36
CA SER A 210 6.88 -16.91 3.97
C SER A 210 6.41 -16.32 5.31
N ASN A 211 7.29 -15.61 6.01
CA ASN A 211 7.02 -15.01 7.33
C ASN A 211 7.78 -13.70 7.55
N GLY A 212 7.53 -13.04 8.68
CA GLY A 212 8.15 -11.76 9.05
C GLY A 212 9.31 -11.86 10.01
N ASN A 213 9.92 -13.03 10.22
CA ASN A 213 10.99 -13.22 11.22
C ASN A 213 12.23 -12.36 10.92
N ILE A 214 12.46 -12.04 9.65
CA ILE A 214 13.56 -11.16 9.19
C ILE A 214 13.55 -9.79 9.89
N LEU A 215 12.38 -9.28 10.28
CA LEU A 215 12.24 -7.97 10.94
C LEU A 215 12.85 -7.92 12.34
N ALA A 216 13.15 -9.06 12.93
CA ALA A 216 13.80 -9.18 14.24
C ALA A 216 15.33 -9.24 14.16
N THR A 217 15.90 -9.43 12.98
CA THR A 217 17.34 -9.60 12.77
C THR A 217 18.11 -8.29 12.95
N GLU A 218 19.38 -8.37 13.30
CA GLU A 218 20.26 -7.20 13.43
C GLU A 218 20.53 -6.57 12.05
N GLU A 219 20.60 -7.38 10.97
CA GLU A 219 20.80 -6.92 9.60
C GLU A 219 19.64 -6.02 9.15
N TYR A 220 18.40 -6.37 9.50
CA TYR A 220 17.26 -5.49 9.25
C TYR A 220 17.32 -4.20 10.09
N LYS A 221 17.66 -4.30 11.37
CA LYS A 221 17.78 -3.14 12.27
C LYS A 221 18.88 -2.17 11.82
N ARG A 222 20.02 -2.70 11.35
CA ARG A 222 21.10 -1.88 10.78
C ARG A 222 20.75 -1.32 9.40
N GLY A 223 19.80 -1.95 8.69
CA GLY A 223 19.38 -1.58 7.34
C GLY A 223 20.24 -2.19 6.24
N ASP A 224 20.88 -3.29 6.52
CA ASP A 224 21.53 -4.13 5.52
C ASP A 224 20.46 -4.93 4.73
N ILE A 225 19.31 -5.16 5.36
CA ILE A 225 18.09 -5.72 4.75
C ILE A 225 16.96 -4.68 4.88
N ILE A 226 16.22 -4.48 3.80
CA ILE A 226 15.23 -3.39 3.66
C ILE A 226 13.91 -3.96 3.13
N ILE A 227 12.79 -3.48 3.66
CA ILE A 227 11.46 -3.76 3.08
C ILE A 227 11.32 -2.92 1.81
N GLN A 228 11.14 -3.58 0.67
CA GLN A 228 10.92 -2.94 -0.61
C GLN A 228 10.09 -3.82 -1.54
N ASP A 229 9.20 -3.22 -2.33
CA ASP A 229 8.50 -3.90 -3.41
C ASP A 229 9.38 -4.04 -4.66
N ALA A 230 9.25 -5.17 -5.36
CA ALA A 230 10.01 -5.43 -6.58
C ALA A 230 9.78 -4.36 -7.65
N SER A 231 8.52 -3.96 -7.90
CA SER A 231 8.22 -2.89 -8.87
C SER A 231 8.91 -1.57 -8.55
N SER A 232 9.00 -1.20 -7.25
CA SER A 232 9.72 -0.01 -6.82
C SER A 232 11.22 -0.10 -7.05
N TYR A 233 11.81 -1.29 -6.85
CA TYR A 233 13.24 -1.52 -7.06
C TYR A 233 13.60 -1.61 -8.54
N ILE A 234 12.79 -2.31 -9.33
CA ILE A 234 12.94 -2.39 -10.79
C ILE A 234 12.87 -0.98 -11.41
N ALA A 235 11.93 -0.14 -10.97
CA ALA A 235 11.87 1.25 -11.41
C ALA A 235 13.18 2.00 -11.12
N VAL A 236 13.72 1.89 -9.90
CA VAL A 236 15.00 2.52 -9.53
C VAL A 236 16.16 2.01 -10.40
N LYS A 237 16.24 0.71 -10.67
CA LYS A 237 17.30 0.14 -11.55
C LYS A 237 17.26 0.72 -12.95
N ASN A 238 16.07 1.02 -13.46
CA ASN A 238 15.89 1.62 -14.78
C ASN A 238 16.20 3.12 -14.85
N LEU A 239 16.51 3.78 -13.74
CA LEU A 239 17.02 5.15 -13.78
C LEU A 239 18.46 5.20 -14.32
N ASP A 240 19.19 4.10 -14.24
CA ASP A 240 20.53 3.90 -14.80
C ASP A 240 21.51 5.04 -14.46
N VAL A 241 21.79 5.17 -13.15
CA VAL A 241 22.54 6.30 -12.59
C VAL A 241 24.05 6.04 -12.63
N SER A 242 24.80 7.00 -13.13
CA SER A 242 26.28 7.01 -13.12
C SER A 242 26.85 7.81 -11.95
N GLU A 243 28.16 7.64 -11.69
CA GLU A 243 28.89 8.39 -10.65
C GLU A 243 29.01 9.91 -10.95
N LYS A 244 28.72 10.33 -12.17
CA LYS A 244 28.77 11.73 -12.56
C LYS A 244 27.43 12.44 -12.39
N ASP A 245 26.35 11.68 -12.24
CA ASP A 245 25.00 12.20 -12.30
C ASP A 245 24.63 12.94 -11.00
N THR A 246 23.97 14.07 -11.20
CA THR A 246 23.19 14.77 -10.19
C THR A 246 21.73 14.28 -10.31
N VAL A 247 21.25 13.62 -9.25
CA VAL A 247 19.95 12.95 -9.25
C VAL A 247 18.97 13.70 -8.35
N LEU A 248 17.74 13.89 -8.80
CA LEU A 248 16.62 14.37 -7.99
C LEU A 248 15.62 13.23 -7.76
N ASP A 249 15.23 13.00 -6.51
CA ASP A 249 14.01 12.27 -6.14
C ASP A 249 13.00 13.32 -5.63
N ALA A 250 12.05 13.72 -6.49
CA ALA A 250 11.25 14.92 -6.27
C ALA A 250 10.07 14.72 -5.30
N CYS A 251 9.62 13.47 -5.08
CA CYS A 251 8.53 13.09 -4.18
C CYS A 251 8.99 11.95 -3.27
N ALA A 252 10.16 12.13 -2.65
CA ALA A 252 10.99 11.05 -2.13
C ALA A 252 10.44 10.31 -0.91
N ALA A 253 9.66 11.00 -0.06
CA ALA A 253 9.34 10.48 1.26
C ALA A 253 8.46 9.19 1.24
N PRO A 254 8.82 8.22 2.07
CA PRO A 254 9.76 8.24 3.21
C PRO A 254 11.23 7.94 2.87
N GLY A 255 11.63 7.92 1.61
CA GLY A 255 13.03 7.75 1.21
C GLY A 255 13.42 6.35 0.71
N GLY A 256 12.47 5.44 0.56
CA GLY A 256 12.75 4.06 0.17
C GLY A 256 13.38 3.92 -1.23
N LYS A 257 12.96 4.72 -2.21
CA LYS A 257 13.56 4.75 -3.55
C LYS A 257 14.89 5.49 -3.54
N SER A 258 15.00 6.62 -2.83
CA SER A 258 16.27 7.33 -2.62
C SER A 258 17.34 6.39 -2.02
N LEU A 259 16.98 5.62 -0.99
CA LEU A 259 17.89 4.64 -0.40
C LEU A 259 18.28 3.53 -1.40
N ALA A 260 17.35 3.08 -2.22
CA ALA A 260 17.65 2.11 -3.27
C ALA A 260 18.62 2.67 -4.30
N ILE A 261 18.47 3.93 -4.73
CA ILE A 261 19.43 4.62 -5.61
C ILE A 261 20.83 4.61 -5.01
N LEU A 262 20.98 5.02 -3.74
CA LEU A 262 22.27 5.09 -3.05
C LEU A 262 22.93 3.71 -2.86
N GLN A 263 22.14 2.67 -2.64
CA GLN A 263 22.64 1.31 -2.45
C GLN A 263 23.00 0.62 -3.75
N THR A 264 22.26 0.90 -4.84
CA THR A 264 22.50 0.30 -6.14
C THR A 264 23.57 1.05 -6.92
N PHE A 265 23.51 2.37 -6.88
CA PHE A 265 24.38 3.29 -7.62
C PHE A 265 25.29 4.10 -6.68
N SER A 266 26.07 4.98 -7.24
CA SER A 266 26.93 5.91 -6.50
C SER A 266 26.90 7.27 -7.20
N PRO A 267 25.75 7.99 -7.22
CA PRO A 267 25.63 9.27 -7.91
C PRO A 267 26.61 10.32 -7.33
N LYS A 268 26.96 11.32 -8.13
CA LYS A 268 27.69 12.50 -7.65
C LYS A 268 26.94 13.19 -6.51
N LEU A 269 25.62 13.34 -6.68
CA LEU A 269 24.72 13.89 -5.68
C LEU A 269 23.33 13.28 -5.87
N LEU A 270 22.70 12.85 -4.78
CA LEU A 270 21.26 12.57 -4.72
C LEU A 270 20.58 13.62 -3.84
N LEU A 271 19.70 14.42 -4.43
CA LEU A 271 18.82 15.33 -3.70
C LEU A 271 17.42 14.72 -3.59
N ALA A 272 16.97 14.45 -2.37
CA ALA A 272 15.62 13.99 -2.09
C ALA A 272 14.76 15.13 -1.56
N THR A 273 13.56 15.31 -2.12
CA THR A 273 12.64 16.36 -1.68
C THR A 273 11.24 15.81 -1.41
N ASP A 274 10.51 16.46 -0.53
CA ASP A 274 9.06 16.26 -0.29
C ASP A 274 8.45 17.58 0.21
N ILE A 275 7.15 17.77 0.00
CA ILE A 275 6.42 18.97 0.43
C ILE A 275 6.10 18.96 1.94
N HIS A 276 6.20 17.82 2.61
CA HIS A 276 5.80 17.65 4.01
C HIS A 276 7.00 17.67 4.95
N GLU A 277 7.09 18.67 5.81
CA GLU A 277 8.20 18.84 6.75
C GLU A 277 8.44 17.62 7.66
N HIS A 278 7.36 17.03 8.22
CA HIS A 278 7.49 15.84 9.07
C HIS A 278 8.11 14.62 8.33
N LYS A 279 7.95 14.54 7.01
CA LYS A 279 8.56 13.49 6.20
C LYS A 279 10.03 13.80 5.90
N ILE A 280 10.37 15.07 5.75
CA ILE A 280 11.77 15.51 5.64
C ILE A 280 12.58 15.05 6.86
N GLU A 281 12.05 15.19 8.06
CA GLU A 281 12.72 14.72 9.27
C GLU A 281 12.94 13.20 9.29
N VAL A 282 12.03 12.42 8.71
CA VAL A 282 12.23 10.97 8.54
C VAL A 282 13.41 10.68 7.61
N MET A 283 13.52 11.39 6.49
CA MET A 283 14.61 11.22 5.53
C MET A 283 15.96 11.74 6.07
N LYS A 284 15.97 12.79 6.89
CA LYS A 284 17.18 13.23 7.58
C LYS A 284 17.73 12.16 8.54
N LYS A 285 16.84 11.55 9.35
CA LYS A 285 17.22 10.40 10.20
C LYS A 285 17.73 9.21 9.37
N MET A 286 17.17 8.98 8.20
CA MET A 286 17.67 7.97 7.27
C MET A 286 19.09 8.33 6.78
N LYS A 287 19.34 9.60 6.41
CA LYS A 287 20.67 10.08 6.04
C LYS A 287 21.70 9.83 7.16
N GLU A 288 21.38 10.22 8.37
CA GLU A 288 22.22 9.99 9.55
C GLU A 288 22.50 8.50 9.80
N LYS A 289 21.46 7.67 9.71
CA LYS A 289 21.57 6.21 9.93
C LYS A 289 22.50 5.53 8.93
N TYR A 290 22.43 5.91 7.65
CA TYR A 290 23.14 5.22 6.57
C TYR A 290 24.48 5.88 6.19
N GLY A 291 24.70 7.16 6.56
CA GLY A 291 25.98 7.86 6.44
C GLY A 291 26.42 8.11 4.99
N TYR A 292 25.49 8.39 4.07
CA TYR A 292 25.83 8.74 2.70
C TYR A 292 26.16 10.24 2.58
N ASP A 293 27.40 10.60 2.25
CA ASP A 293 27.85 11.98 2.11
C ASP A 293 27.25 12.68 0.88
N ASN A 294 26.99 11.93 -0.18
CA ASN A 294 26.39 12.40 -1.44
C ASN A 294 24.85 12.41 -1.43
N PHE A 295 24.22 12.37 -0.25
CA PHE A 295 22.78 12.40 -0.07
C PHE A 295 22.33 13.68 0.62
N GLU A 296 21.49 14.48 -0.05
CA GLU A 296 20.89 15.68 0.53
C GLU A 296 19.37 15.56 0.62
N VAL A 297 18.80 16.22 1.64
CA VAL A 297 17.34 16.22 1.88
C VAL A 297 16.89 17.67 2.04
N LYS A 298 15.90 18.09 1.22
CA LYS A 298 15.33 19.45 1.25
C LYS A 298 13.81 19.45 1.20
N LEU A 299 13.20 20.40 1.88
CA LEU A 299 11.77 20.69 1.72
C LEU A 299 11.57 21.41 0.38
N ASN A 300 10.75 20.85 -0.50
CA ASN A 300 10.39 21.48 -1.76
C ASN A 300 9.02 20.99 -2.25
N ASP A 301 8.28 21.86 -2.91
CA ASP A 301 7.09 21.52 -3.66
C ASP A 301 7.51 21.05 -5.07
N ALA A 302 7.22 19.82 -5.41
CA ALA A 302 7.57 19.24 -6.71
C ALA A 302 6.90 19.94 -7.91
N THR A 303 5.90 20.80 -7.70
CA THR A 303 5.36 21.69 -8.74
C THR A 303 6.21 22.95 -8.98
N LYS A 304 7.32 23.10 -8.25
CA LYS A 304 8.22 24.26 -8.24
C LYS A 304 9.68 23.81 -8.05
N ILE A 305 10.13 22.83 -8.84
CA ILE A 305 11.50 22.28 -8.77
C ILE A 305 12.54 23.34 -9.10
N GLU A 306 12.19 24.32 -9.94
CA GLU A 306 13.01 25.48 -10.27
C GLU A 306 13.48 26.28 -9.06
N ASN A 307 12.77 26.23 -7.93
CA ASN A 307 13.20 26.88 -6.66
C ASN A 307 14.48 26.27 -6.09
N LEU A 308 14.87 25.08 -6.54
CA LEU A 308 16.12 24.45 -6.12
C LEU A 308 17.35 25.13 -6.78
N ASN A 309 17.14 25.92 -7.85
CA ASN A 309 18.20 26.58 -8.63
C ASN A 309 19.28 25.58 -9.12
N MET A 310 18.85 24.40 -9.50
CA MET A 310 19.72 23.30 -9.96
C MET A 310 19.12 22.65 -11.21
N LYS A 311 19.98 22.03 -11.99
CA LYS A 311 19.62 21.11 -13.07
C LYS A 311 20.06 19.70 -12.70
N PHE A 312 19.39 18.70 -13.26
CA PHE A 312 19.58 17.30 -12.91
C PHE A 312 19.78 16.45 -14.16
N ASP A 313 20.65 15.47 -14.06
CA ASP A 313 20.90 14.49 -15.13
C ASP A 313 19.84 13.38 -15.09
N LYS A 314 19.39 13.03 -13.89
CA LYS A 314 18.35 12.03 -13.66
C LYS A 314 17.32 12.56 -12.66
N ILE A 315 16.03 12.41 -13.01
CA ILE A 315 14.93 12.81 -12.12
C ILE A 315 14.00 11.62 -11.89
N LEU A 316 13.82 11.23 -10.64
CA LEU A 316 12.79 10.27 -10.22
C LEU A 316 11.53 11.03 -9.81
N LEU A 317 10.43 10.75 -10.47
CA LEU A 317 9.10 11.24 -10.17
C LEU A 317 8.21 10.09 -9.68
N ASP A 318 8.35 9.67 -8.41
CA ASP A 318 7.37 8.78 -7.77
C ASP A 318 6.19 9.62 -7.29
N VAL A 319 5.38 10.04 -8.24
CA VAL A 319 4.39 11.11 -8.03
C VAL A 319 3.25 10.71 -7.08
N PRO A 320 2.66 11.67 -6.34
CA PRO A 320 1.43 11.44 -5.61
C PRO A 320 0.36 10.87 -6.54
N CYS A 321 -0.18 9.70 -6.20
CA CYS A 321 -1.14 8.98 -7.04
C CYS A 321 -2.26 8.36 -6.19
N SER A 322 -3.31 7.86 -6.85
CA SER A 322 -4.43 7.20 -6.18
C SER A 322 -4.02 5.98 -5.35
N GLY A 323 -2.92 5.33 -5.72
CA GLY A 323 -2.41 4.15 -5.03
C GLY A 323 -3.31 2.93 -5.15
N LEU A 324 -4.10 2.85 -6.22
CA LEU A 324 -5.01 1.70 -6.44
C LEU A 324 -4.25 0.42 -6.81
N GLY A 325 -2.98 0.49 -7.18
CA GLY A 325 -2.12 -0.68 -7.38
C GLY A 325 -1.70 -1.39 -6.09
N VAL A 326 -1.79 -0.72 -4.93
CA VAL A 326 -1.37 -1.30 -3.63
C VAL A 326 -2.52 -1.77 -2.74
N LEU A 327 -3.74 -1.92 -3.28
CA LEU A 327 -4.94 -2.36 -2.53
C LEU A 327 -4.76 -3.72 -1.83
N ARG A 328 -3.91 -4.58 -2.36
CA ARG A 328 -3.55 -5.85 -1.72
C ARG A 328 -2.93 -5.66 -0.33
N LYS A 329 -2.13 -4.58 -0.16
CA LYS A 329 -1.43 -4.22 1.08
C LYS A 329 -2.15 -3.15 1.90
N LYS A 330 -2.93 -2.27 1.23
CA LYS A 330 -3.64 -1.13 1.82
C LYS A 330 -5.09 -1.09 1.33
N PRO A 331 -5.92 -2.07 1.74
CA PRO A 331 -7.30 -2.19 1.23
C PRO A 331 -8.18 -0.99 1.57
N GLU A 332 -7.87 -0.26 2.66
CA GLU A 332 -8.62 0.92 3.08
C GLU A 332 -8.60 2.07 2.06
N LYS A 333 -7.59 2.13 1.20
CA LYS A 333 -7.47 3.21 0.20
C LYS A 333 -8.68 3.33 -0.71
N ILE A 334 -9.28 2.20 -1.09
CA ILE A 334 -10.42 2.20 -2.00
C ILE A 334 -11.67 2.89 -1.43
N TYR A 335 -11.81 2.91 -0.10
CA TYR A 335 -12.97 3.48 0.58
C TYR A 335 -12.88 5.01 0.76
N ASN A 336 -11.67 5.55 0.65
CA ASN A 336 -11.36 6.97 0.84
C ASN A 336 -11.04 7.69 -0.48
N MET A 337 -11.20 7.01 -1.63
CA MET A 337 -10.89 7.54 -2.96
C MET A 337 -12.17 7.74 -3.78
N THR A 338 -12.21 8.84 -4.52
CA THR A 338 -13.29 9.15 -5.47
C THR A 338 -12.73 9.34 -6.89
N SER A 339 -13.63 9.34 -7.88
CA SER A 339 -13.25 9.65 -9.27
C SER A 339 -12.69 11.07 -9.44
N ASP A 340 -13.15 12.03 -8.61
CA ASP A 340 -12.68 13.40 -8.68
C ASP A 340 -11.28 13.56 -8.06
N ASP A 341 -10.95 12.75 -7.04
CA ASP A 341 -9.58 12.70 -6.50
C ASP A 341 -8.59 12.25 -7.58
N ILE A 342 -8.94 11.24 -8.39
CA ILE A 342 -8.10 10.78 -9.52
C ILE A 342 -7.89 11.91 -10.55
N LYS A 343 -8.95 12.67 -10.88
CA LYS A 343 -8.84 13.81 -11.80
C LYS A 343 -7.90 14.90 -11.26
N ASN A 344 -7.99 15.18 -9.95
CA ASN A 344 -7.14 16.18 -9.30
C ASN A 344 -5.68 15.70 -9.25
N LEU A 345 -5.45 14.43 -8.93
CA LEU A 345 -4.11 13.82 -8.95
C LEU A 345 -3.51 13.88 -10.35
N LYS A 346 -4.25 13.56 -11.42
CA LYS A 346 -3.80 13.72 -12.80
C LYS A 346 -3.31 15.13 -13.11
N LYS A 347 -4.07 16.16 -12.68
CA LYS A 347 -3.67 17.57 -12.87
C LYS A 347 -2.38 17.91 -12.12
N LEU A 348 -2.26 17.41 -10.88
CA LEU A 348 -1.06 17.62 -10.05
C LEU A 348 0.16 16.93 -10.68
N GLN A 349 0.01 15.70 -11.14
CA GLN A 349 1.08 14.92 -11.76
C GLN A 349 1.63 15.61 -13.02
N LYS A 350 0.76 16.21 -13.85
CA LYS A 350 1.18 17.01 -15.00
C LYS A 350 2.03 18.22 -14.61
N LYS A 351 1.59 18.97 -13.57
CA LYS A 351 2.36 20.12 -13.08
C LYS A 351 3.72 19.71 -12.52
N ILE A 352 3.79 18.58 -11.83
CA ILE A 352 5.06 18.05 -11.31
C ILE A 352 5.99 17.70 -12.46
N PHE A 353 5.48 17.02 -13.50
CA PHE A 353 6.28 16.68 -14.66
C PHE A 353 6.77 17.92 -15.41
N ASP A 354 5.90 18.92 -15.62
CA ASP A 354 6.26 20.18 -16.28
C ASP A 354 7.40 20.90 -15.55
N SER A 355 7.34 20.94 -14.21
CA SER A 355 8.39 21.52 -13.38
C SER A 355 9.69 20.70 -13.44
N ALA A 356 9.60 19.38 -13.42
CA ALA A 356 10.76 18.50 -13.53
C ALA A 356 11.45 18.64 -14.89
N TYR A 357 10.68 18.65 -15.96
CA TYR A 357 11.20 18.83 -17.32
C TYR A 357 12.00 20.14 -17.47
N SER A 358 11.51 21.24 -16.91
CA SER A 358 12.23 22.53 -16.93
C SER A 358 13.58 22.51 -16.21
N CYS A 359 13.83 21.55 -15.33
CA CYS A 359 15.05 21.38 -14.54
C CYS A 359 15.92 20.20 -15.00
N LEU A 360 15.55 19.55 -16.11
CA LEU A 360 16.34 18.48 -16.71
C LEU A 360 17.52 19.06 -17.48
N ASN A 361 18.70 18.40 -17.41
CA ASN A 361 19.82 18.66 -18.28
C ASN A 361 19.55 18.10 -19.70
N ASP A 362 20.31 18.58 -20.70
CA ASP A 362 20.32 17.99 -22.03
C ASP A 362 20.72 16.50 -21.92
N GLU A 363 20.05 15.63 -22.68
CA GLU A 363 20.18 14.16 -22.61
C GLU A 363 19.84 13.56 -21.23
N GLY A 364 19.22 14.33 -20.35
CA GLY A 364 18.78 13.83 -19.04
C GLY A 364 17.58 12.89 -19.11
N VAL A 365 17.34 12.12 -18.06
CA VAL A 365 16.26 11.13 -18.00
C VAL A 365 15.30 11.43 -16.86
N ILE A 366 13.99 11.39 -17.15
CA ILE A 366 12.92 11.42 -16.15
C ILE A 366 12.32 10.02 -16.05
N LEU A 367 12.41 9.41 -14.87
CA LEU A 367 11.67 8.21 -14.55
C LEU A 367 10.34 8.61 -13.89
N TYR A 368 9.23 8.52 -14.62
CA TYR A 368 7.89 8.73 -14.10
C TYR A 368 7.31 7.43 -13.55
N SER A 369 6.92 7.42 -12.29
CA SER A 369 6.48 6.22 -11.57
C SER A 369 5.22 6.50 -10.76
N THR A 370 4.30 5.55 -10.71
CA THR A 370 3.10 5.57 -9.87
C THR A 370 2.88 4.21 -9.19
N CYS A 371 2.20 4.21 -8.07
CA CYS A 371 1.72 2.99 -7.44
C CYS A 371 0.23 2.73 -7.78
N THR A 372 -0.21 3.09 -8.98
CA THR A 372 -1.58 2.87 -9.47
C THR A 372 -1.57 2.23 -10.86
N PHE A 373 -2.68 1.65 -11.24
CA PHE A 373 -2.86 1.04 -12.57
C PHE A 373 -3.79 1.86 -13.49
N THR A 374 -4.36 2.96 -13.02
CA THR A 374 -5.35 3.72 -13.82
C THR A 374 -4.69 4.34 -15.06
N LYS A 375 -5.30 4.14 -16.23
CA LYS A 375 -4.85 4.80 -17.47
C LYS A 375 -4.82 6.32 -17.34
N ASN A 376 -5.70 6.90 -16.52
CA ASN A 376 -5.75 8.34 -16.26
C ASN A 376 -4.44 8.90 -15.72
N GLU A 377 -3.78 8.17 -14.82
CA GLU A 377 -2.59 8.63 -14.11
C GLU A 377 -1.29 8.13 -14.77
N ASN A 378 -1.37 7.17 -15.70
CA ASN A 378 -0.26 6.57 -16.43
C ASN A 378 -0.32 6.93 -17.93
N THR A 379 -0.94 6.08 -18.75
CA THR A 379 -1.01 6.20 -20.22
C THR A 379 -1.43 7.60 -20.69
N ASN A 380 -2.51 8.14 -20.12
CA ASN A 380 -3.01 9.46 -20.52
C ASN A 380 -2.11 10.65 -20.06
N ASN A 381 -1.27 10.43 -19.06
CA ASN A 381 -0.26 11.42 -18.68
C ASN A 381 0.95 11.32 -19.61
N LEU A 382 1.41 10.10 -19.91
CA LEU A 382 2.49 9.88 -20.85
C LEU A 382 2.15 10.47 -22.22
N GLN A 383 0.96 10.20 -22.75
CA GLN A 383 0.49 10.81 -23.98
C GLN A 383 0.58 12.35 -23.94
N TYR A 384 0.09 12.96 -22.86
CA TYR A 384 0.15 14.42 -22.69
C TYR A 384 1.60 14.94 -22.68
N PHE A 385 2.54 14.23 -22.05
CA PHE A 385 3.94 14.66 -22.00
C PHE A 385 4.57 14.62 -23.40
N LEU A 386 4.33 13.54 -24.15
CA LEU A 386 4.84 13.39 -25.52
C LEU A 386 4.22 14.39 -26.51
N GLU A 387 2.94 14.74 -26.33
CA GLU A 387 2.28 15.77 -27.13
C GLU A 387 2.76 17.20 -26.83
N LYS A 388 3.23 17.43 -25.60
CA LYS A 388 3.65 18.77 -25.15
C LYS A 388 5.12 19.07 -25.39
N TYR A 389 5.96 18.05 -25.38
CA TYR A 389 7.43 18.18 -25.47
C TYR A 389 7.94 17.30 -26.61
N ASP A 390 8.22 17.95 -27.77
CA ASP A 390 8.56 17.25 -29.01
C ASP A 390 9.92 16.52 -28.98
N ASP A 391 10.80 16.89 -28.06
CA ASP A 391 12.12 16.30 -27.84
C ASP A 391 12.13 15.09 -26.89
N LEU A 392 11.00 14.81 -26.22
CA LEU A 392 10.90 13.64 -25.35
C LEU A 392 10.82 12.34 -26.17
N LYS A 393 11.57 11.35 -25.70
CA LYS A 393 11.51 9.97 -26.21
C LYS A 393 11.28 9.01 -25.04
N VAL A 394 10.48 7.98 -25.29
CA VAL A 394 10.26 6.92 -24.28
C VAL A 394 11.41 5.92 -24.39
N GLU A 395 12.10 5.71 -23.28
CA GLU A 395 13.09 4.64 -23.16
C GLU A 395 12.44 3.33 -22.70
N GLU A 396 12.93 2.22 -23.20
CA GLU A 396 12.40 0.91 -22.84
C GLU A 396 12.83 0.51 -21.43
N ILE A 397 11.85 0.15 -20.60
CA ILE A 397 12.09 -0.37 -19.24
C ILE A 397 12.61 -1.81 -19.34
N LYS A 398 13.76 -2.06 -18.75
CA LYS A 398 14.33 -3.41 -18.59
C LYS A 398 13.62 -4.13 -17.46
N ILE A 399 12.96 -5.23 -17.79
CA ILE A 399 12.17 -6.04 -16.84
C ILE A 399 12.85 -7.41 -16.68
N PRO A 400 12.99 -7.92 -15.45
CA PRO A 400 13.49 -9.29 -15.22
C PRO A 400 12.60 -10.34 -15.90
N GLU A 401 13.20 -11.40 -16.47
CA GLU A 401 12.48 -12.44 -17.22
C GLU A 401 11.34 -13.12 -16.44
N ASN A 402 11.47 -13.20 -15.12
CA ASN A 402 10.48 -13.81 -14.24
C ASN A 402 9.36 -12.85 -13.79
N VAL A 403 9.28 -11.65 -14.37
CA VAL A 403 8.26 -10.65 -14.08
C VAL A 403 7.38 -10.46 -15.31
N ILE A 404 6.08 -10.65 -15.14
CA ILE A 404 5.09 -10.41 -16.17
C ILE A 404 4.69 -8.93 -16.14
N THR A 405 4.75 -8.28 -17.28
CA THR A 405 4.34 -6.89 -17.47
C THR A 405 3.54 -6.73 -18.74
N ASN A 406 2.78 -5.65 -18.81
CA ASN A 406 2.13 -5.18 -20.02
C ASN A 406 2.72 -3.83 -20.41
N LYS A 407 2.67 -3.51 -21.70
CA LYS A 407 3.03 -2.20 -22.25
C LYS A 407 1.78 -1.53 -22.80
N ASP A 408 1.68 -0.23 -22.61
CA ASP A 408 0.66 0.56 -23.31
C ASP A 408 1.14 0.98 -24.72
N GLU A 409 0.23 1.60 -25.46
CA GLU A 409 0.48 2.05 -26.84
C GLU A 409 1.58 3.13 -26.98
N PHE A 410 1.94 3.78 -25.87
CA PHE A 410 2.99 4.80 -25.81
C PHE A 410 4.31 4.27 -25.24
N GLY A 411 4.39 2.96 -24.92
CA GLY A 411 5.58 2.31 -24.36
C GLY A 411 5.71 2.38 -22.84
N GLY A 412 4.71 2.93 -22.14
CA GLY A 412 4.64 2.84 -20.69
C GLY A 412 4.48 1.40 -20.23
N THR A 413 5.16 1.00 -19.14
CA THR A 413 5.15 -0.38 -18.61
C THR A 413 4.36 -0.46 -17.30
N TYR A 414 3.50 -1.46 -17.16
CA TYR A 414 2.67 -1.69 -15.97
C TYR A 414 2.45 -3.17 -15.64
#